data_3e6dd58129aec83672af04b67c1945dd
#
_entry.id   3e6dd58129aec83672af04b67c1945dd
#
_cell.length_a   1.000
_cell.length_b   1.000
_cell.length_c   1.000
_cell.angle_alpha   90.00
_cell.angle_beta   90.00
_cell.angle_gamma   90.00
#
_symmetry.space_group_name_H-M   'P 1'
#
loop_
_entity.id
_entity.type
_entity.pdbx_description
1 polymer ?
#
loop_
_entity_poly.entity_id
_entity_poly.type
_entity_poly.pdbx_seq_one_letter_code
_entity_poly.pdbx_strand_id
1 'polypeptide(L)'
;MDELKIHKLDEVIESFINYLIVECGLSRNTILSYSHDLQAFIKFLLSKNILDFQDVRPDTITSFIISEKQRSLSINSITREVVSIRMLFKFMLSERKLQRNPLASIASPKLWKRLPSVIPTYKIDKLLSIFDIKTKIGIRNNAILELLYATGARVSEVAAIQTDWINLEYGYMKCRGKGSKERIVPLGTKAIEAIQNYLNTARPKIKNSQNSTYLFLSKGGKPLRRENIWVIVKNCALKAGIKEHISPHMLRHSFATHLLENGADLRSVQEMLGHVNVSTTQIYTNVSKQHLKAVHRQFHPRE
;
A
#
# COMPACT_ATOMS: atom_id res chain seq x y z
N MET A 1 23.21 -35.31 9.56
CA MET A 1 21.86 -35.86 9.18
C MET A 1 20.78 -34.78 9.19
N ASP A 2 20.90 -33.78 10.06
CA ASP A 2 19.92 -32.69 10.13
C ASP A 2 20.06 -31.65 9.02
N GLU A 3 21.26 -31.35 8.53
CA GLU A 3 21.47 -30.41 7.43
C GLU A 3 20.82 -30.88 6.11
N LEU A 4 20.89 -32.17 5.78
CA LEU A 4 20.26 -32.73 4.58
C LEU A 4 18.73 -32.65 4.62
N LYS A 5 18.11 -32.71 5.80
CA LYS A 5 16.65 -32.64 5.99
C LYS A 5 16.14 -31.19 5.99
N ILE A 6 16.93 -30.26 6.54
CA ILE A 6 16.66 -28.81 6.43
C ILE A 6 16.68 -28.41 4.96
N HIS A 7 17.66 -28.87 4.20
CA HIS A 7 17.76 -28.65 2.74
C HIS A 7 16.49 -29.08 1.99
N LYS A 8 15.87 -30.18 2.42
CA LYS A 8 14.63 -30.67 1.77
C LYS A 8 13.42 -29.73 1.94
N LEU A 9 13.26 -29.09 3.12
CA LEU A 9 12.19 -28.11 3.35
C LEU A 9 12.44 -26.84 2.54
N ASP A 10 13.69 -26.39 2.46
CA ASP A 10 14.07 -25.20 1.70
C ASP A 10 13.88 -25.39 0.20
N GLU A 11 14.25 -26.56 -0.36
CA GLU A 11 14.03 -26.90 -1.77
C GLU A 11 12.55 -26.85 -2.17
N VAL A 12 11.65 -27.34 -1.29
CA VAL A 12 10.22 -27.28 -1.55
C VAL A 12 9.73 -25.83 -1.59
N ILE A 13 10.25 -24.98 -0.68
CA ILE A 13 9.89 -23.57 -0.68
C ILE A 13 10.43 -22.85 -1.90
N GLU A 14 11.67 -23.11 -2.30
CA GLU A 14 12.24 -22.53 -3.54
C GLU A 14 11.40 -22.91 -4.77
N SER A 15 11.03 -24.18 -4.89
CA SER A 15 10.15 -24.66 -5.95
C SER A 15 8.80 -23.95 -5.94
N PHE A 16 8.22 -23.77 -4.74
CA PHE A 16 6.96 -23.03 -4.58
C PHE A 16 7.09 -21.55 -4.92
N ILE A 17 8.15 -20.89 -4.49
CA ILE A 17 8.42 -19.49 -4.84
C ILE A 17 8.56 -19.32 -6.35
N ASN A 18 9.28 -20.23 -7.03
CA ASN A 18 9.40 -20.22 -8.48
C ASN A 18 8.03 -20.41 -9.16
N TYR A 19 7.20 -21.31 -8.69
CA TYR A 19 5.82 -21.47 -9.15
C TYR A 19 5.01 -20.18 -9.01
N LEU A 20 5.12 -19.49 -7.86
CA LEU A 20 4.42 -18.22 -7.64
C LEU A 20 4.88 -17.10 -8.57
N ILE A 21 6.17 -17.08 -8.94
CA ILE A 21 6.75 -16.11 -9.88
C ILE A 21 6.29 -16.39 -11.31
N VAL A 22 6.48 -17.63 -11.76
CA VAL A 22 6.34 -18.00 -13.18
C VAL A 22 4.88 -18.25 -13.55
N GLU A 23 4.16 -19.02 -12.74
CA GLU A 23 2.81 -19.47 -13.07
C GLU A 23 1.72 -18.54 -12.52
N CYS A 24 1.89 -18.07 -11.28
CA CYS A 24 0.87 -17.21 -10.65
C CYS A 24 1.05 -15.72 -10.94
N GLY A 25 2.19 -15.27 -11.47
CA GLY A 25 2.47 -13.87 -11.81
C GLY A 25 2.32 -12.92 -10.60
N LEU A 26 2.64 -13.38 -9.38
CA LEU A 26 2.47 -12.58 -8.17
C LEU A 26 3.47 -11.42 -8.12
N SER A 27 3.10 -10.36 -7.40
CA SER A 27 3.98 -9.22 -7.23
C SER A 27 5.20 -9.58 -6.37
N ARG A 28 6.35 -8.95 -6.66
CA ARG A 28 7.58 -9.11 -5.85
C ARG A 28 7.35 -8.94 -4.35
N ASN A 29 6.51 -7.97 -3.95
CA ASN A 29 6.20 -7.76 -2.53
C ASN A 29 5.38 -8.89 -1.93
N THR A 30 4.46 -9.50 -2.68
CA THR A 30 3.70 -10.67 -2.24
C THR A 30 4.62 -11.87 -2.05
N ILE A 31 5.53 -12.09 -3.01
CA ILE A 31 6.51 -13.17 -2.96
C ILE A 31 7.42 -13.01 -1.75
N LEU A 32 7.99 -11.81 -1.52
CA LEU A 32 8.82 -11.53 -0.34
C LEU A 32 8.06 -11.78 0.96
N SER A 33 6.79 -11.34 1.03
CA SER A 33 5.95 -11.56 2.21
C SER A 33 5.72 -13.04 2.47
N TYR A 34 5.38 -13.81 1.43
CA TYR A 34 5.18 -15.25 1.55
C TYR A 34 6.47 -16.01 1.89
N SER A 35 7.61 -15.59 1.32
CA SER A 35 8.91 -16.16 1.67
C SER A 35 9.21 -15.97 3.16
N HIS A 36 8.99 -14.76 3.72
CA HIS A 36 9.15 -14.52 5.15
C HIS A 36 8.19 -15.34 6.02
N ASP A 37 6.94 -15.43 5.62
CA ASP A 37 5.92 -16.20 6.33
C ASP A 37 6.29 -17.69 6.38
N LEU A 38 6.75 -18.25 5.27
CA LEU A 38 7.16 -19.65 5.17
C LEU A 38 8.45 -19.95 5.92
N GLN A 39 9.40 -19.02 5.94
CA GLN A 39 10.60 -19.15 6.78
C GLN A 39 10.27 -19.16 8.26
N ALA A 40 9.30 -18.37 8.72
CA ALA A 40 8.81 -18.41 10.09
C ALA A 40 8.19 -19.78 10.40
N PHE A 41 7.41 -20.33 9.47
CA PHE A 41 6.82 -21.65 9.61
C PHE A 41 7.86 -22.77 9.66
N ILE A 42 8.90 -22.76 8.79
CA ILE A 42 10.00 -23.73 8.85
C ILE A 42 10.68 -23.69 10.24
N LYS A 43 11.03 -22.50 10.72
CA LYS A 43 11.65 -22.36 12.04
C LYS A 43 10.81 -22.99 13.14
N PHE A 44 9.49 -22.81 13.05
CA PHE A 44 8.56 -23.46 13.98
C PHE A 44 8.57 -24.97 13.83
N LEU A 45 8.51 -25.52 12.61
CA LEU A 45 8.56 -26.96 12.35
C LEU A 45 9.84 -27.60 12.93
N LEU A 46 10.99 -26.97 12.67
CA LEU A 46 12.28 -27.41 13.20
C LEU A 46 12.30 -27.41 14.72
N SER A 47 11.69 -26.42 15.38
CA SER A 47 11.57 -26.37 16.85
C SER A 47 10.70 -27.51 17.43
N LYS A 48 9.90 -28.15 16.59
CA LYS A 48 9.05 -29.31 16.92
C LYS A 48 9.60 -30.63 16.39
N ASN A 49 10.84 -30.65 15.87
CA ASN A 49 11.48 -31.80 15.23
C ASN A 49 10.68 -32.35 14.03
N ILE A 50 9.90 -31.51 13.36
CA ILE A 50 9.17 -31.86 12.13
C ILE A 50 10.07 -31.47 10.94
N LEU A 51 10.58 -32.50 10.24
CA LEU A 51 11.61 -32.34 9.20
C LEU A 51 11.08 -32.60 7.79
N ASP A 52 9.79 -32.96 7.66
CA ASP A 52 9.10 -33.13 6.38
C ASP A 52 7.70 -32.53 6.44
N PHE A 53 7.27 -31.87 5.35
CA PHE A 53 5.89 -31.34 5.26
C PHE A 53 4.83 -32.43 5.28
N GLN A 54 5.16 -33.68 4.95
CA GLN A 54 4.24 -34.83 5.06
C GLN A 54 3.84 -35.14 6.49
N ASP A 55 4.68 -34.77 7.47
CA ASP A 55 4.45 -34.99 8.89
C ASP A 55 3.60 -33.88 9.53
N VAL A 56 3.31 -32.81 8.79
CA VAL A 56 2.50 -31.69 9.27
C VAL A 56 1.04 -32.11 9.38
N ARG A 57 0.47 -31.93 10.57
CA ARG A 57 -0.92 -32.25 10.90
C ARG A 57 -1.73 -30.98 11.21
N PRO A 58 -3.05 -31.05 11.23
CA PRO A 58 -3.89 -29.90 11.62
C PRO A 58 -3.47 -29.27 12.96
N ASP A 59 -3.12 -30.11 13.95
CA ASP A 59 -2.68 -29.65 15.27
C ASP A 59 -1.35 -28.87 15.22
N THR A 60 -0.47 -29.24 14.30
CA THR A 60 0.77 -28.50 14.04
C THR A 60 0.50 -27.06 13.62
N ILE A 61 -0.47 -26.88 12.69
CA ILE A 61 -0.87 -25.56 12.21
C ILE A 61 -1.53 -24.75 13.34
N THR A 62 -2.38 -25.37 14.13
CA THR A 62 -3.04 -24.75 15.29
C THR A 62 -1.99 -24.27 16.30
N SER A 63 -1.01 -25.12 16.61
CA SER A 63 0.10 -24.80 17.50
C SER A 63 0.97 -23.66 16.95
N PHE A 64 1.22 -23.62 15.66
CA PHE A 64 1.89 -22.49 14.99
C PHE A 64 1.12 -21.19 15.19
N ILE A 65 -0.19 -21.18 14.92
CA ILE A 65 -1.03 -20.00 15.10
C ILE A 65 -0.99 -19.50 16.56
N ILE A 66 -1.00 -20.41 17.52
CA ILE A 66 -0.90 -20.08 18.95
C ILE A 66 0.48 -19.44 19.24
N SER A 67 1.56 -20.01 18.73
CA SER A 67 2.91 -19.47 18.94
C SER A 67 3.05 -18.07 18.36
N GLU A 68 2.51 -17.80 17.17
CA GLU A 68 2.55 -16.46 16.56
C GLU A 68 1.71 -15.43 17.33
N LYS A 69 0.60 -15.86 17.93
CA LYS A 69 -0.17 -15.01 18.87
C LYS A 69 0.64 -14.65 20.12
N GLN A 70 1.36 -15.62 20.69
CA GLN A 70 2.24 -15.38 21.87
C GLN A 70 3.38 -14.42 21.54
N ARG A 71 3.87 -14.40 20.30
CA ARG A 71 4.84 -13.44 19.78
C ARG A 71 4.25 -12.05 19.50
N SER A 72 2.98 -11.83 19.86
CA SER A 72 2.27 -10.55 19.69
C SER A 72 2.13 -10.11 18.22
N LEU A 73 2.14 -11.04 17.27
CA LEU A 73 1.85 -10.70 15.87
C LEU A 73 0.40 -10.24 15.71
N SER A 74 0.18 -9.31 14.79
CA SER A 74 -1.17 -8.87 14.46
C SER A 74 -2.00 -10.00 13.84
N ILE A 75 -3.32 -10.00 14.06
CA ILE A 75 -4.25 -10.97 13.45
C ILE A 75 -4.10 -10.97 11.92
N ASN A 76 -3.88 -9.80 11.31
CA ASN A 76 -3.67 -9.68 9.86
C ASN A 76 -2.39 -10.40 9.41
N SER A 77 -1.31 -10.31 10.18
CA SER A 77 -0.05 -11.01 9.89
C SER A 77 -0.25 -12.51 9.99
N ILE A 78 -0.84 -12.99 11.07
CA ILE A 78 -1.13 -14.42 11.28
C ILE A 78 -2.06 -14.96 10.16
N THR A 79 -3.08 -14.20 9.76
CA THR A 79 -3.95 -14.60 8.66
C THR A 79 -3.19 -14.72 7.35
N ARG A 80 -2.25 -13.80 7.06
CA ARG A 80 -1.41 -13.87 5.87
C ARG A 80 -0.49 -15.10 5.91
N GLU A 81 0.12 -15.39 7.05
CA GLU A 81 0.95 -16.60 7.25
C GLU A 81 0.14 -17.88 6.99
N VAL A 82 -1.07 -17.98 7.51
CA VAL A 82 -1.95 -19.12 7.24
C VAL A 82 -2.32 -19.21 5.76
N VAL A 83 -2.51 -18.08 5.07
CA VAL A 83 -2.79 -18.07 3.62
C VAL A 83 -1.57 -18.55 2.84
N SER A 84 -0.35 -18.08 3.16
CA SER A 84 0.87 -18.50 2.47
C SER A 84 1.14 -20.00 2.68
N ILE A 85 0.98 -20.52 3.90
CA ILE A 85 1.08 -21.94 4.22
C ILE A 85 0.03 -22.73 3.43
N ARG A 86 -1.22 -22.27 3.37
CA ARG A 86 -2.29 -22.95 2.60
C ARG A 86 -1.96 -23.02 1.12
N MET A 87 -1.37 -21.96 0.55
CA MET A 87 -0.93 -21.93 -0.84
C MET A 87 0.20 -22.93 -1.09
N LEU A 88 1.18 -23.05 -0.17
CA LEU A 88 2.24 -24.04 -0.23
C LEU A 88 1.68 -25.47 -0.25
N PHE A 89 0.78 -25.81 0.70
CA PHE A 89 0.20 -27.14 0.75
C PHE A 89 -0.69 -27.47 -0.47
N LYS A 90 -1.37 -26.47 -1.05
CA LYS A 90 -2.08 -26.65 -2.33
C LYS A 90 -1.12 -26.96 -3.48
N PHE A 91 -0.01 -26.23 -3.57
CA PHE A 91 1.03 -26.49 -4.55
C PHE A 91 1.62 -27.89 -4.40
N MET A 92 1.96 -28.31 -3.18
CA MET A 92 2.49 -29.64 -2.93
C MET A 92 1.49 -30.77 -3.29
N LEU A 93 0.18 -30.53 -3.12
CA LEU A 93 -0.87 -31.42 -3.58
C LEU A 93 -0.93 -31.52 -5.11
N SER A 94 -0.88 -30.37 -5.82
CA SER A 94 -0.88 -30.36 -7.30
C SER A 94 0.34 -31.04 -7.87
N GLU A 95 1.48 -30.93 -7.21
CA GLU A 95 2.74 -31.62 -7.55
C GLU A 95 2.79 -33.10 -7.10
N ARG A 96 1.70 -33.62 -6.53
CA ARG A 96 1.62 -35.00 -5.97
C ARG A 96 2.67 -35.28 -4.89
N LYS A 97 3.24 -34.25 -4.26
CA LYS A 97 4.20 -34.39 -3.15
C LYS A 97 3.50 -34.66 -1.81
N LEU A 98 2.17 -34.51 -1.75
CA LEU A 98 1.31 -34.81 -0.61
C LEU A 98 0.08 -35.57 -1.04
N GLN A 99 -0.44 -36.39 -0.12
CA GLN A 99 -1.71 -37.11 -0.32
C GLN A 99 -2.92 -36.37 0.29
N ARG A 100 -2.70 -35.55 1.30
CA ARG A 100 -3.77 -34.82 2.02
C ARG A 100 -3.31 -33.42 2.41
N ASN A 101 -4.23 -32.47 2.39
CA ASN A 101 -3.95 -31.10 2.85
C ASN A 101 -4.25 -30.98 4.34
N PRO A 102 -3.25 -30.71 5.20
CA PRO A 102 -3.47 -30.55 6.63
C PRO A 102 -4.32 -29.32 7.00
N LEU A 103 -4.49 -28.37 6.08
CA LEU A 103 -5.32 -27.17 6.28
C LEU A 103 -6.75 -27.31 5.74
N ALA A 104 -7.16 -28.50 5.23
CA ALA A 104 -8.49 -28.69 4.65
C ALA A 104 -9.61 -28.41 5.67
N SER A 105 -9.41 -28.82 6.93
CA SER A 105 -10.37 -28.63 8.03
C SER A 105 -10.16 -27.34 8.83
N ILE A 106 -9.06 -26.60 8.58
CA ILE A 106 -8.76 -25.39 9.34
C ILE A 106 -9.44 -24.19 8.70
N ALA A 107 -10.42 -23.61 9.40
CA ALA A 107 -10.99 -22.33 8.97
C ALA A 107 -9.93 -21.23 9.01
N SER A 108 -9.91 -20.38 7.98
CA SER A 108 -9.08 -19.16 8.04
C SER A 108 -9.50 -18.32 9.25
N PRO A 109 -8.56 -17.79 10.04
CA PRO A 109 -8.91 -16.87 11.11
C PRO A 109 -9.86 -15.81 10.57
N LYS A 110 -11.04 -15.68 11.15
CA LYS A 110 -11.99 -14.64 10.75
C LYS A 110 -11.37 -13.29 11.09
N LEU A 111 -11.00 -12.55 10.08
CA LEU A 111 -10.65 -11.14 10.24
C LEU A 111 -11.91 -10.43 10.75
N TRP A 112 -11.89 -9.95 11.97
CA TRP A 112 -12.83 -8.93 12.38
C TRP A 112 -12.55 -7.75 11.46
N LYS A 113 -13.43 -7.53 10.48
CA LYS A 113 -13.37 -6.31 9.64
C LYS A 113 -13.64 -5.15 10.59
N ARG A 114 -12.59 -4.56 11.13
CA ARG A 114 -12.72 -3.20 11.67
C ARG A 114 -13.22 -2.37 10.49
N LEU A 115 -14.41 -1.79 10.65
CA LEU A 115 -14.89 -0.80 9.68
C LEU A 115 -13.77 0.22 9.52
N PRO A 116 -13.31 0.47 8.29
CA PRO A 116 -12.27 1.46 8.07
C PRO A 116 -12.75 2.79 8.65
N SER A 117 -12.02 3.36 9.58
CA SER A 117 -12.36 4.64 10.16
C SER A 117 -12.07 5.75 9.15
N VAL A 118 -13.10 6.48 8.75
CA VAL A 118 -12.99 7.70 7.95
C VAL A 118 -12.50 8.83 8.85
N ILE A 119 -11.55 9.61 8.37
CA ILE A 119 -11.07 10.79 9.08
C ILE A 119 -12.03 11.94 8.77
N PRO A 120 -12.75 12.51 9.73
CA PRO A 120 -13.66 13.63 9.47
C PRO A 120 -12.93 14.83 8.83
N THR A 121 -13.63 15.59 7.99
CA THR A 121 -13.05 16.72 7.23
C THR A 121 -12.36 17.74 8.13
N TYR A 122 -12.94 18.08 9.29
CA TYR A 122 -12.30 19.01 10.23
C TYR A 122 -10.96 18.51 10.80
N LYS A 123 -10.78 17.18 10.93
CA LYS A 123 -9.49 16.60 11.33
C LYS A 123 -8.48 16.62 10.17
N ILE A 124 -8.95 16.46 8.93
CA ILE A 124 -8.13 16.65 7.74
C ILE A 124 -7.63 18.08 7.67
N ASP A 125 -8.51 19.08 7.85
CA ASP A 125 -8.12 20.49 7.84
C ASP A 125 -7.10 20.80 8.95
N LYS A 126 -7.33 20.27 10.16
CA LYS A 126 -6.38 20.37 11.25
C LYS A 126 -5.04 19.73 10.93
N LEU A 127 -5.02 18.57 10.27
CA LEU A 127 -3.82 17.87 9.85
C LEU A 127 -3.02 18.67 8.80
N LEU A 128 -3.71 19.31 7.87
CA LEU A 128 -3.12 20.08 6.78
C LEU A 128 -2.66 21.49 7.21
N SER A 129 -3.26 22.07 8.25
CA SER A 129 -2.89 23.39 8.77
C SER A 129 -1.65 23.41 9.69
N ILE A 130 -1.13 22.24 10.08
CA ILE A 130 -0.08 22.16 11.11
C ILE A 130 1.31 22.51 10.61
N PHE A 131 1.49 22.66 9.31
CA PHE A 131 2.81 22.85 8.72
C PHE A 131 3.31 24.27 8.88
N ASP A 132 4.55 24.39 9.34
CA ASP A 132 5.29 25.64 9.25
C ASP A 132 5.75 25.85 7.79
N ILE A 133 4.95 26.61 7.05
CA ILE A 133 5.21 26.95 5.65
C ILE A 133 6.39 27.92 5.46
N LYS A 134 7.07 28.33 6.55
CA LYS A 134 8.34 29.11 6.47
C LYS A 134 9.54 28.19 6.29
N THR A 135 9.43 26.90 6.59
CA THR A 135 10.54 25.95 6.46
C THR A 135 10.43 25.12 5.19
N LYS A 136 11.57 24.82 4.55
CA LYS A 136 11.62 23.97 3.34
C LYS A 136 10.92 22.62 3.55
N ILE A 137 11.06 22.05 4.76
CA ILE A 137 10.50 20.76 5.11
C ILE A 137 9.00 20.86 5.35
N GLY A 138 8.55 21.94 6.01
CA GLY A 138 7.14 22.20 6.21
C GLY A 138 6.41 22.39 4.89
N ILE A 139 6.94 23.19 3.98
CA ILE A 139 6.39 23.42 2.63
C ILE A 139 6.28 22.08 1.88
N ARG A 140 7.37 21.28 1.87
CA ARG A 140 7.36 19.95 1.21
C ARG A 140 6.31 19.02 1.82
N ASN A 141 6.28 18.92 3.13
CA ASN A 141 5.38 18.00 3.82
C ASN A 141 3.92 18.41 3.64
N ASN A 142 3.63 19.71 3.62
CA ASN A 142 2.31 20.22 3.28
C ASN A 142 1.89 19.79 1.87
N ALA A 143 2.75 20.00 0.86
CA ALA A 143 2.48 19.57 -0.51
C ALA A 143 2.26 18.03 -0.62
N ILE A 144 2.99 17.23 0.15
CA ILE A 144 2.78 15.77 0.19
C ILE A 144 1.40 15.41 0.74
N LEU A 145 0.99 16.01 1.86
CA LEU A 145 -0.30 15.68 2.47
C LEU A 145 -1.48 16.20 1.65
N GLU A 146 -1.37 17.41 1.12
CA GLU A 146 -2.39 17.96 0.19
C GLU A 146 -2.54 17.03 -1.03
N LEU A 147 -1.44 16.60 -1.64
CA LEU A 147 -1.49 15.68 -2.78
C LEU A 147 -2.10 14.33 -2.42
N LEU A 148 -1.73 13.74 -1.28
CA LEU A 148 -2.30 12.47 -0.82
C LEU A 148 -3.81 12.54 -0.64
N TYR A 149 -4.29 13.62 -0.02
CA TYR A 149 -5.72 13.77 0.24
C TYR A 149 -6.50 14.18 -1.01
N ALA A 150 -5.98 15.13 -1.80
CA ALA A 150 -6.65 15.58 -3.02
C ALA A 150 -6.82 14.49 -4.09
N THR A 151 -5.93 13.50 -4.11
CA THR A 151 -5.92 12.50 -5.18
C THR A 151 -6.29 11.09 -4.72
N GLY A 152 -6.28 10.85 -3.42
CA GLY A 152 -6.38 9.50 -2.88
C GLY A 152 -5.30 8.53 -3.43
N ALA A 153 -4.17 9.05 -3.94
CA ALA A 153 -3.10 8.24 -4.49
C ALA A 153 -2.49 7.31 -3.44
N ARG A 154 -1.96 6.16 -3.89
CA ARG A 154 -1.20 5.27 -3.01
C ARG A 154 0.09 5.94 -2.59
N VAL A 155 0.54 5.71 -1.36
CA VAL A 155 1.80 6.28 -0.84
C VAL A 155 3.00 5.96 -1.74
N SER A 156 3.02 4.77 -2.37
CA SER A 156 4.06 4.39 -3.33
C SER A 156 3.99 5.19 -4.63
N GLU A 157 2.81 5.58 -5.08
CA GLU A 157 2.62 6.44 -6.25
C GLU A 157 3.13 7.84 -5.98
N VAL A 158 2.81 8.40 -4.79
CA VAL A 158 3.32 9.73 -4.38
C VAL A 158 4.84 9.71 -4.15
N ALA A 159 5.40 8.61 -3.63
CA ALA A 159 6.85 8.47 -3.45
C ALA A 159 7.60 8.40 -4.79
N ALA A 160 6.99 7.81 -5.82
CA ALA A 160 7.59 7.60 -7.14
C ALA A 160 7.25 8.69 -8.15
N ILE A 161 6.44 9.69 -7.78
CA ILE A 161 5.96 10.70 -8.70
C ILE A 161 7.10 11.55 -9.24
N GLN A 162 7.06 11.83 -10.55
CA GLN A 162 8.00 12.70 -11.24
C GLN A 162 7.40 14.08 -11.49
N THR A 163 8.23 15.07 -11.71
CA THR A 163 7.80 16.46 -11.91
C THR A 163 6.97 16.64 -13.17
N ASP A 164 7.27 15.90 -14.23
CA ASP A 164 6.56 15.90 -15.52
C ASP A 164 5.23 15.12 -15.49
N TRP A 165 4.96 14.39 -14.40
CA TRP A 165 3.68 13.68 -14.21
C TRP A 165 2.60 14.57 -13.57
N ILE A 166 2.96 15.78 -13.16
CA ILE A 166 2.02 16.78 -12.65
C ILE A 166 1.89 17.92 -13.67
N ASN A 167 0.65 18.18 -14.03
CA ASN A 167 0.32 19.36 -14.83
C ASN A 167 -0.53 20.30 -13.96
N LEU A 168 0.10 21.38 -13.47
CA LEU A 168 -0.54 22.35 -12.59
C LEU A 168 -1.48 23.29 -13.36
N GLU A 169 -1.20 23.57 -14.63
CA GLU A 169 -2.02 24.41 -15.49
C GLU A 169 -3.38 23.73 -15.76
N TYR A 170 -3.34 22.48 -16.16
CA TYR A 170 -4.56 21.69 -16.40
C TYR A 170 -5.12 21.02 -15.13
N GLY A 171 -4.45 21.13 -13.98
CA GLY A 171 -4.91 20.62 -12.69
C GLY A 171 -5.10 19.12 -12.65
N TYR A 172 -4.09 18.34 -13.05
CA TYR A 172 -4.13 16.89 -12.95
C TYR A 172 -2.75 16.26 -12.64
N MET A 173 -2.81 15.04 -12.12
CA MET A 173 -1.66 14.19 -11.87
C MET A 173 -1.81 12.87 -12.65
N LYS A 174 -0.72 12.39 -13.27
CA LYS A 174 -0.61 11.03 -13.80
C LYS A 174 -0.13 10.09 -12.70
N CYS A 175 -0.88 9.03 -12.45
CA CYS A 175 -0.49 7.95 -11.55
C CYS A 175 -0.16 6.70 -12.35
N ARG A 176 0.98 6.06 -12.04
CA ARG A 176 1.37 4.78 -12.64
C ARG A 176 1.13 3.65 -11.63
N GLY A 177 0.21 2.77 -11.95
CA GLY A 177 -0.19 1.63 -11.11
C GLY A 177 0.55 0.33 -11.43
N LYS A 178 0.10 -0.76 -10.81
CA LYS A 178 0.61 -2.13 -11.07
C LYS A 178 0.39 -2.49 -12.55
N GLY A 179 1.41 -3.07 -13.21
CA GLY A 179 1.33 -3.47 -14.62
C GLY A 179 1.43 -2.30 -15.60
N SER A 180 2.11 -1.21 -15.21
CA SER A 180 2.29 -0.01 -16.05
C SER A 180 1.00 0.67 -16.51
N LYS A 181 -0.14 0.36 -15.91
CA LYS A 181 -1.39 1.04 -16.17
C LYS A 181 -1.33 2.46 -15.61
N GLU A 182 -1.60 3.44 -16.45
CA GLU A 182 -1.64 4.85 -16.07
C GLU A 182 -3.08 5.28 -15.85
N ARG A 183 -3.28 6.19 -14.91
CA ARG A 183 -4.54 6.90 -14.71
C ARG A 183 -4.28 8.36 -14.44
N ILE A 184 -5.25 9.17 -14.77
CA ILE A 184 -5.24 10.61 -14.48
C ILE A 184 -6.15 10.87 -13.29
N VAL A 185 -5.64 11.65 -12.33
CA VAL A 185 -6.39 12.08 -11.15
C VAL A 185 -6.38 13.60 -11.12
N PRO A 186 -7.56 14.25 -11.02
CA PRO A 186 -7.65 15.69 -10.88
C PRO A 186 -6.97 16.19 -9.59
N LEU A 187 -6.54 17.44 -9.60
CA LEU A 187 -5.96 18.17 -8.47
C LEU A 187 -6.90 19.33 -8.13
N GLY A 188 -7.27 19.42 -6.86
CA GLY A 188 -7.98 20.60 -6.34
C GLY A 188 -7.05 21.79 -6.15
N THR A 189 -7.64 22.97 -6.02
CA THR A 189 -6.93 24.26 -5.92
C THR A 189 -5.89 24.25 -4.79
N LYS A 190 -6.23 23.73 -3.62
CA LYS A 190 -5.30 23.66 -2.46
C LYS A 190 -4.07 22.80 -2.72
N ALA A 191 -4.23 21.69 -3.40
CA ALA A 191 -3.12 20.82 -3.78
C ALA A 191 -2.22 21.50 -4.82
N ILE A 192 -2.81 22.18 -5.82
CA ILE A 192 -2.07 22.95 -6.83
C ILE A 192 -1.25 24.03 -6.16
N GLU A 193 -1.83 24.88 -5.30
CA GLU A 193 -1.16 25.93 -4.55
C GLU A 193 0.02 25.40 -3.73
N ALA A 194 -0.21 24.31 -2.99
CA ALA A 194 0.80 23.69 -2.14
C ALA A 194 1.99 23.13 -2.94
N ILE A 195 1.70 22.47 -4.07
CA ILE A 195 2.74 21.91 -4.96
C ILE A 195 3.51 23.04 -5.65
N GLN A 196 2.82 24.07 -6.12
CA GLN A 196 3.44 25.20 -6.77
C GLN A 196 4.37 25.97 -5.80
N ASN A 197 3.92 26.19 -4.56
CA ASN A 197 4.75 26.74 -3.50
C ASN A 197 5.99 25.87 -3.25
N TYR A 198 5.83 24.54 -3.18
CA TYR A 198 6.97 23.65 -3.01
C TYR A 198 7.96 23.72 -4.16
N LEU A 199 7.49 23.68 -5.41
CA LEU A 199 8.32 23.74 -6.59
C LEU A 199 9.11 25.05 -6.70
N ASN A 200 8.47 26.17 -6.37
CA ASN A 200 9.06 27.50 -6.54
C ASN A 200 9.96 27.91 -5.37
N THR A 201 9.65 27.52 -4.13
CA THR A 201 10.32 28.08 -2.95
C THR A 201 11.22 27.10 -2.21
N ALA A 202 10.80 25.84 -2.06
CA ALA A 202 11.49 24.86 -1.23
C ALA A 202 12.35 23.89 -2.03
N ARG A 203 11.82 23.34 -3.12
CA ARG A 203 12.52 22.34 -3.95
C ARG A 203 13.83 22.86 -4.54
N PRO A 204 13.94 24.08 -5.11
CA PRO A 204 15.20 24.58 -5.66
C PRO A 204 16.31 24.71 -4.62
N LYS A 205 15.96 24.90 -3.35
CA LYS A 205 16.90 25.02 -2.23
C LYS A 205 17.35 23.66 -1.67
N ILE A 206 16.91 22.54 -2.24
CA ILE A 206 17.35 21.19 -1.87
C ILE A 206 18.56 20.83 -2.73
N LYS A 207 19.60 20.26 -2.09
CA LYS A 207 20.81 19.81 -2.78
C LYS A 207 20.46 18.85 -3.93
N ASN A 208 21.09 19.03 -5.09
CA ASN A 208 20.91 18.18 -6.29
C ASN A 208 19.45 18.08 -6.81
N SER A 209 18.58 19.03 -6.45
CA SER A 209 17.18 19.00 -6.90
C SER A 209 17.02 19.15 -8.41
N GLN A 210 17.93 19.88 -9.07
CA GLN A 210 17.92 20.10 -10.53
C GLN A 210 18.18 18.81 -11.32
N ASN A 211 18.96 17.88 -10.75
CA ASN A 211 19.33 16.62 -11.40
C ASN A 211 18.35 15.48 -11.12
N SER A 212 17.29 15.74 -10.36
CA SER A 212 16.30 14.72 -9.99
C SER A 212 14.98 14.96 -10.71
N THR A 213 14.48 13.94 -11.37
CA THR A 213 13.13 13.95 -11.98
C THR A 213 12.03 13.75 -10.94
N TYR A 214 12.34 13.23 -9.75
CA TYR A 214 11.35 13.01 -8.70
C TYR A 214 10.84 14.34 -8.13
N LEU A 215 9.54 14.40 -7.90
CA LEU A 215 8.90 15.58 -7.33
C LEU A 215 9.36 15.80 -5.89
N PHE A 216 9.21 14.82 -5.01
CA PHE A 216 9.50 14.97 -3.58
C PHE A 216 10.86 14.40 -3.21
N LEU A 217 11.69 15.27 -2.63
CA LEU A 217 13.06 14.96 -2.27
C LEU A 217 13.29 15.03 -0.74
N SER A 218 14.21 14.22 -0.26
CA SER A 218 14.76 14.31 1.10
C SER A 218 15.62 15.56 1.26
N LYS A 219 16.07 15.85 2.49
CA LYS A 219 17.02 16.97 2.74
C LYS A 219 18.31 16.84 1.91
N GLY A 220 18.75 15.62 1.63
CA GLY A 220 19.97 15.33 0.86
C GLY A 220 19.74 15.20 -0.64
N GLY A 221 18.54 15.53 -1.18
CA GLY A 221 18.24 15.49 -2.61
C GLY A 221 17.93 14.11 -3.17
N LYS A 222 17.89 13.06 -2.34
CA LYS A 222 17.44 11.73 -2.76
C LYS A 222 15.90 11.66 -2.78
N PRO A 223 15.31 10.85 -3.68
CA PRO A 223 13.86 10.62 -3.67
C PRO A 223 13.36 10.17 -2.30
N LEU A 224 12.16 10.62 -1.92
CA LEU A 224 11.53 10.14 -0.70
C LEU A 224 11.02 8.71 -0.89
N ARG A 225 11.31 7.85 0.08
CA ARG A 225 10.74 6.50 0.14
C ARG A 225 9.34 6.54 0.76
N ARG A 226 8.52 5.55 0.46
CA ARG A 226 7.16 5.41 1.04
C ARG A 226 7.17 5.42 2.59
N GLU A 227 8.22 4.85 3.20
CA GLU A 227 8.40 4.81 4.65
C GLU A 227 8.57 6.23 5.22
N ASN A 228 9.30 7.10 4.51
CA ASN A 228 9.47 8.50 4.92
C ASN A 228 8.13 9.25 4.89
N ILE A 229 7.32 9.05 3.86
CA ILE A 229 5.98 9.65 3.76
C ILE A 229 5.08 9.14 4.89
N TRP A 230 5.16 7.86 5.21
CA TRP A 230 4.43 7.26 6.34
C TRP A 230 4.78 7.93 7.67
N VAL A 231 6.09 8.13 7.92
CA VAL A 231 6.58 8.84 9.13
C VAL A 231 6.12 10.31 9.12
N ILE A 232 6.12 10.99 7.98
CA ILE A 232 5.59 12.35 7.85
C ILE A 232 4.13 12.40 8.27
N VAL A 233 3.27 11.55 7.72
CA VAL A 233 1.83 11.50 8.04
C VAL A 233 1.62 11.24 9.53
N LYS A 234 2.32 10.25 10.10
CA LYS A 234 2.24 9.91 11.53
C LYS A 234 2.63 11.10 12.43
N ASN A 235 3.75 11.74 12.13
CA ASN A 235 4.25 12.86 12.90
C ASN A 235 3.32 14.08 12.81
N CYS A 236 2.70 14.31 11.66
CA CYS A 236 1.73 15.38 11.49
C CYS A 236 0.48 15.12 12.32
N ALA A 237 -0.03 13.89 12.35
CA ALA A 237 -1.17 13.50 13.18
C ALA A 237 -0.89 13.75 14.67
N LEU A 238 0.29 13.34 15.15
CA LEU A 238 0.73 13.57 16.52
C LEU A 238 0.79 15.07 16.86
N LYS A 239 1.40 15.88 15.99
CA LYS A 239 1.49 17.35 16.17
C LYS A 239 0.11 18.03 16.13
N ALA A 240 -0.80 17.51 15.31
CA ALA A 240 -2.19 17.98 15.26
C ALA A 240 -3.01 17.57 16.50
N GLY A 241 -2.43 16.83 17.45
CA GLY A 241 -3.14 16.33 18.62
C GLY A 241 -4.25 15.34 18.26
N ILE A 242 -4.12 14.63 17.12
CA ILE A 242 -5.05 13.59 16.69
C ILE A 242 -4.61 12.29 17.36
N LYS A 243 -5.42 11.78 18.27
CA LYS A 243 -5.11 10.55 19.05
C LYS A 243 -5.22 9.27 18.21
N GLU A 244 -6.04 9.30 17.17
CA GLU A 244 -6.25 8.17 16.30
C GLU A 244 -5.01 7.93 15.43
N HIS A 245 -4.77 6.68 15.12
CA HIS A 245 -3.68 6.29 14.23
C HIS A 245 -4.03 6.69 12.78
N ILE A 246 -3.41 7.78 12.30
CA ILE A 246 -3.57 8.23 10.92
C ILE A 246 -2.50 7.60 10.01
N SER A 247 -2.93 7.11 8.86
CA SER A 247 -2.05 6.53 7.84
C SER A 247 -2.39 7.02 6.43
N PRO A 248 -1.48 6.90 5.46
CA PRO A 248 -1.78 7.25 4.07
C PRO A 248 -2.97 6.46 3.48
N HIS A 249 -3.17 5.22 3.92
CA HIS A 249 -4.34 4.44 3.52
C HIS A 249 -5.65 5.00 4.05
N MET A 250 -5.65 5.54 5.26
CA MET A 250 -6.83 6.22 5.82
C MET A 250 -7.12 7.52 5.11
N LEU A 251 -6.10 8.30 4.71
CA LEU A 251 -6.30 9.50 3.88
C LEU A 251 -6.96 9.15 2.55
N ARG A 252 -6.48 8.10 1.88
CA ARG A 252 -7.07 7.60 0.64
C ARG A 252 -8.50 7.10 0.84
N HIS A 253 -8.79 6.40 1.93
CA HIS A 253 -10.14 5.95 2.25
C HIS A 253 -11.07 7.13 2.53
N SER A 254 -10.59 8.12 3.29
CA SER A 254 -11.34 9.35 3.57
C SER A 254 -11.62 10.16 2.30
N PHE A 255 -10.64 10.28 1.38
CA PHE A 255 -10.87 10.86 0.05
C PHE A 255 -12.05 10.20 -0.67
N ALA A 256 -12.04 8.86 -0.76
CA ALA A 256 -13.10 8.12 -1.43
C ALA A 256 -14.47 8.34 -0.76
N THR A 257 -14.51 8.24 0.57
CA THR A 257 -15.76 8.35 1.33
C THR A 257 -16.32 9.77 1.25
N HIS A 258 -15.48 10.80 1.40
CA HIS A 258 -15.96 12.19 1.34
C HIS A 258 -16.51 12.56 -0.03
N LEU A 259 -15.88 12.07 -1.12
CA LEU A 259 -16.45 12.27 -2.46
C LEU A 259 -17.83 11.61 -2.59
N LEU A 260 -17.98 10.37 -2.13
CA LEU A 260 -19.26 9.64 -2.18
C LEU A 260 -20.32 10.29 -1.28
N GLU A 261 -19.97 10.69 -0.07
CA GLU A 261 -20.88 11.38 0.88
C GLU A 261 -21.36 12.73 0.32
N ASN A 262 -20.50 13.41 -0.44
CA ASN A 262 -20.86 14.66 -1.12
C ASN A 262 -21.64 14.46 -2.42
N GLY A 263 -21.83 13.22 -2.87
CA GLY A 263 -22.68 12.90 -4.02
C GLY A 263 -21.94 12.50 -5.31
N ALA A 264 -20.61 12.31 -5.26
CA ALA A 264 -19.89 11.79 -6.43
C ALA A 264 -20.33 10.35 -6.75
N ASP A 265 -20.41 10.02 -8.03
CA ASP A 265 -20.74 8.68 -8.46
C ASP A 265 -19.59 7.69 -8.16
N LEU A 266 -19.95 6.45 -7.81
CA LEU A 266 -19.01 5.41 -7.42
C LEU A 266 -17.99 5.08 -8.52
N ARG A 267 -18.40 5.14 -9.80
CA ARG A 267 -17.55 4.78 -10.93
C ARG A 267 -16.42 5.81 -11.10
N SER A 268 -16.73 7.10 -11.05
CA SER A 268 -15.72 8.17 -11.09
C SER A 268 -14.73 8.05 -9.94
N VAL A 269 -15.18 7.75 -8.71
CA VAL A 269 -14.30 7.53 -7.57
C VAL A 269 -13.42 6.31 -7.77
N GLN A 270 -13.95 5.20 -8.29
CA GLN A 270 -13.17 3.99 -8.60
C GLN A 270 -12.12 4.25 -9.70
N GLU A 271 -12.44 5.03 -10.72
CA GLU A 271 -11.50 5.43 -11.76
C GLU A 271 -10.35 6.28 -11.19
N MET A 272 -10.65 7.29 -10.39
CA MET A 272 -9.62 8.10 -9.72
C MET A 272 -8.71 7.24 -8.83
N LEU A 273 -9.27 6.25 -8.14
CA LEU A 273 -8.51 5.36 -7.27
C LEU A 273 -7.73 4.27 -8.04
N GLY A 274 -8.09 3.95 -9.28
CA GLY A 274 -7.47 2.89 -10.08
C GLY A 274 -7.75 1.50 -9.52
N HIS A 275 -9.02 1.16 -9.33
CA HIS A 275 -9.46 -0.18 -8.97
C HIS A 275 -9.45 -1.09 -10.21
N VAL A 276 -8.74 -2.20 -10.15
CA VAL A 276 -8.38 -3.09 -11.28
C VAL A 276 -9.59 -3.82 -11.90
N ASN A 277 -10.73 -3.90 -11.22
CA ASN A 277 -11.89 -4.68 -11.66
C ASN A 277 -12.81 -3.94 -12.66
N VAL A 278 -12.50 -2.71 -12.99
CA VAL A 278 -13.17 -2.04 -14.14
C VAL A 278 -12.36 -2.40 -15.37
N SER A 279 -12.77 -3.48 -16.02
CA SER A 279 -12.19 -3.94 -17.29
C SER A 279 -12.26 -2.80 -18.30
N THR A 280 -11.13 -2.36 -18.72
CA THR A 280 -10.76 -1.80 -20.01
C THR A 280 -9.58 -0.86 -19.82
N THR A 281 -8.61 -1.00 -20.67
CA THR A 281 -7.66 0.06 -21.01
C THR A 281 -8.47 1.17 -21.67
N GLN A 282 -9.19 1.97 -20.88
CA GLN A 282 -9.83 3.16 -21.40
C GLN A 282 -8.72 4.13 -21.77
N ILE A 283 -8.59 4.38 -23.07
CA ILE A 283 -7.86 5.54 -23.57
C ILE A 283 -8.55 6.73 -22.92
N TYR A 284 -7.87 7.40 -21.98
CA TYR A 284 -8.41 8.61 -21.34
C TYR A 284 -8.60 9.70 -22.39
N THR A 285 -9.78 9.79 -22.93
CA THR A 285 -10.18 10.84 -23.86
C THR A 285 -10.23 12.18 -23.13
N ASN A 286 -10.17 13.29 -23.87
CA ASN A 286 -10.32 14.61 -23.25
C ASN A 286 -11.66 14.76 -22.52
N VAL A 287 -12.71 14.10 -23.02
CA VAL A 287 -14.05 14.09 -22.40
C VAL A 287 -14.03 13.40 -21.03
N SER A 288 -13.37 12.24 -20.90
CA SER A 288 -13.27 11.54 -19.60
C SER A 288 -12.46 12.34 -18.57
N LYS A 289 -11.42 13.06 -18.99
CA LYS A 289 -10.63 13.94 -18.11
C LYS A 289 -11.45 15.13 -17.59
N GLN A 290 -12.24 15.76 -18.47
CA GLN A 290 -13.12 16.87 -18.09
C GLN A 290 -14.20 16.42 -17.12
N HIS A 291 -14.80 15.25 -17.37
CA HIS A 291 -15.78 14.67 -16.45
C HIS A 291 -15.21 14.43 -15.06
N LEU A 292 -14.06 13.74 -14.95
CA LEU A 292 -13.42 13.50 -13.66
C LEU A 292 -13.05 14.80 -12.93
N LYS A 293 -12.62 15.83 -13.69
CA LYS A 293 -12.31 17.15 -13.12
C LYS A 293 -13.58 17.83 -12.59
N ALA A 294 -14.68 17.76 -13.32
CA ALA A 294 -15.96 18.31 -12.88
C ALA A 294 -16.47 17.63 -11.61
N VAL A 295 -16.43 16.30 -11.56
CA VAL A 295 -16.80 15.51 -10.38
C VAL A 295 -15.91 15.86 -9.18
N HIS A 296 -14.59 15.90 -9.38
CA HIS A 296 -13.66 16.27 -8.31
C HIS A 296 -13.96 17.68 -7.79
N ARG A 297 -14.08 18.66 -8.69
CA ARG A 297 -14.35 20.05 -8.37
C ARG A 297 -15.65 20.24 -7.61
N GLN A 298 -16.68 19.50 -7.98
CA GLN A 298 -18.00 19.63 -7.35
C GLN A 298 -18.08 18.98 -5.96
N PHE A 299 -17.36 17.88 -5.77
CA PHE A 299 -17.58 17.01 -4.60
C PHE A 299 -16.40 16.89 -3.64
N HIS A 300 -15.19 17.34 -4.02
CA HIS A 300 -14.04 17.27 -3.14
C HIS A 300 -14.03 18.43 -2.12
N PRO A 301 -13.84 18.17 -0.80
CA PRO A 301 -13.97 19.20 0.24
C PRO A 301 -12.92 20.33 0.17
N ARG A 302 -11.84 20.15 -0.56
CA ARG A 302 -10.73 21.11 -0.66
C ARG A 302 -10.44 21.51 -2.10
N GLU A 303 -11.49 21.79 -2.83
CA GLU A 303 -11.37 22.33 -4.17
C GLU A 303 -10.98 23.82 -4.18
#